data_0c047f6d5c506bc7cc1d78be7333246a
#
_entry.id   0c047f6d5c506bc7cc1d78be7333246a
#
_cell.length_a   1.000
_cell.length_b   1.000
_cell.length_c   1.000
_cell.angle_alpha   90.00
_cell.angle_beta   90.00
_cell.angle_gamma   90.00
#
_symmetry.space_group_name_H-M   'P 1'
#
loop_
_entity.id
_entity.type
_entity.pdbx_description
1 polymer ?
#
loop_
_entity_poly.entity_id
_entity_poly.type
_entity_poly.pdbx_seq_one_letter_code
_entity_poly.pdbx_strand_id
1 'polypeptide(L)'
;MVALAACSSSEHVAQQSKIAASASQTAAMVLDAWAAGDAPSFYASATLQSTAETLAAAGRQMQSDNSPQSSEARGVMTVIGRLSAAARRAQAGVEAGNPRQVSQARQDLGTAAKDLAALNARYVAPRS
;
A
#
# COMPACT_ATOMS: atom_id res chain seq x y z
N MET A 1 15.14 3.05 -28.68
CA MET A 1 15.43 2.55 -27.36
C MET A 1 15.09 3.49 -26.26
N VAL A 2 15.31 4.75 -26.48
CA VAL A 2 15.01 5.74 -25.46
C VAL A 2 13.53 5.77 -25.11
N ALA A 3 12.68 5.63 -26.10
CA ALA A 3 11.25 5.62 -25.87
C ALA A 3 10.82 4.44 -25.04
N LEU A 4 11.47 3.31 -25.21
CA LEU A 4 11.18 2.13 -24.43
C LEU A 4 11.54 2.33 -22.97
N ALA A 5 12.64 2.99 -22.71
CA ALA A 5 13.05 3.23 -21.35
C ALA A 5 12.06 4.13 -20.61
N ALA A 6 11.57 5.15 -21.29
CA ALA A 6 10.60 6.06 -20.69
C ALA A 6 9.28 5.34 -20.41
N CYS A 7 8.85 4.50 -21.32
CA CYS A 7 7.63 3.73 -21.11
C CYS A 7 7.78 2.74 -19.97
N SER A 8 8.95 2.13 -19.89
CA SER A 8 9.24 1.20 -18.81
C SER A 8 9.13 1.84 -17.45
N SER A 9 9.64 3.04 -17.31
CA SER A 9 9.59 3.76 -16.06
C SER A 9 8.17 4.01 -15.62
N SER A 10 7.38 4.51 -16.55
CA SER A 10 5.99 4.78 -16.28
C SER A 10 5.22 3.54 -15.92
N GLU A 11 5.47 2.48 -16.67
CA GLU A 11 4.82 1.21 -16.40
C GLU A 11 5.22 0.64 -15.07
N HIS A 12 6.47 0.85 -14.70
CA HIS A 12 6.96 0.34 -13.43
C HIS A 12 6.25 1.01 -12.26
N VAL A 13 6.10 2.32 -12.33
CA VAL A 13 5.37 3.06 -11.29
C VAL A 13 3.92 2.57 -11.23
N ALA A 14 3.29 2.42 -12.38
CA ALA A 14 1.91 1.96 -12.42
C ALA A 14 1.77 0.56 -11.84
N GLN A 15 2.73 -0.30 -12.13
CA GLN A 15 2.70 -1.66 -11.62
C GLN A 15 2.87 -1.70 -10.12
N GLN A 16 3.82 -0.94 -9.58
CA GLN A 16 4.01 -0.91 -8.13
C GLN A 16 2.81 -0.30 -7.43
N SER A 17 2.19 0.68 -8.05
CA SER A 17 0.99 1.29 -7.52
C SER A 17 -0.17 0.29 -7.47
N LYS A 18 -0.31 -0.55 -8.49
CA LYS A 18 -1.33 -1.59 -8.50
C LYS A 18 -1.10 -2.62 -7.41
N ILE A 19 0.15 -3.02 -7.23
CA ILE A 19 0.51 -3.96 -6.18
C ILE A 19 0.14 -3.37 -4.83
N ALA A 20 0.46 -2.10 -4.62
CA ALA A 20 0.17 -1.44 -3.36
C ALA A 20 -1.33 -1.33 -3.12
N ALA A 21 -2.10 -1.01 -4.17
CA ALA A 21 -3.54 -0.91 -4.04
C ALA A 21 -4.16 -2.25 -3.65
N SER A 22 -3.69 -3.32 -4.28
CA SER A 22 -4.18 -4.66 -3.98
C SER A 22 -3.82 -5.07 -2.57
N ALA A 23 -2.59 -4.79 -2.16
CA ALA A 23 -2.13 -5.12 -0.82
C ALA A 23 -2.93 -4.36 0.23
N SER A 24 -3.23 -3.10 -0.02
CA SER A 24 -3.99 -2.31 0.93
C SER A 24 -5.43 -2.81 1.06
N GLN A 25 -6.01 -3.29 -0.04
CA GLN A 25 -7.33 -3.89 0.00
C GLN A 25 -7.33 -5.15 0.85
N THR A 26 -6.32 -5.98 0.67
CA THR A 26 -6.19 -7.20 1.45
C THR A 26 -6.10 -6.88 2.93
N ALA A 27 -5.29 -5.88 3.28
CA ALA A 27 -5.14 -5.47 4.67
C ALA A 27 -6.47 -4.98 5.23
N ALA A 28 -7.19 -4.17 4.47
CA ALA A 28 -8.47 -3.64 4.93
C ALA A 28 -9.47 -4.76 5.17
N MET A 29 -9.52 -5.72 4.27
CA MET A 29 -10.44 -6.84 4.39
C MET A 29 -10.16 -7.69 5.62
N VAL A 30 -8.89 -7.98 5.86
CA VAL A 30 -8.56 -8.82 7.01
C VAL A 30 -8.80 -8.07 8.32
N LEU A 31 -8.60 -6.76 8.33
CA LEU A 31 -8.87 -5.97 9.52
C LEU A 31 -10.36 -5.92 9.82
N ASP A 32 -11.17 -5.76 8.78
CA ASP A 32 -12.61 -5.76 8.97
C ASP A 32 -13.10 -7.12 9.46
N ALA A 33 -12.54 -8.19 8.93
CA ALA A 33 -12.90 -9.54 9.37
C ALA A 33 -12.47 -9.78 10.81
N TRP A 34 -11.29 -9.31 11.18
CA TRP A 34 -10.83 -9.45 12.56
C TRP A 34 -11.73 -8.68 13.53
N ALA A 35 -12.10 -7.46 13.15
CA ALA A 35 -12.97 -6.63 13.99
C ALA A 35 -14.35 -7.25 14.16
N ALA A 36 -14.82 -7.96 13.13
CA ALA A 36 -16.12 -8.63 13.20
C ALA A 36 -16.04 -9.99 13.91
N GLY A 37 -14.86 -10.42 14.29
CA GLY A 37 -14.69 -11.72 14.94
C GLY A 37 -14.61 -12.88 13.98
N ASP A 38 -14.49 -12.59 12.67
CA ASP A 38 -14.48 -13.63 11.66
C ASP A 38 -13.08 -14.14 11.32
N ALA A 39 -12.05 -13.40 11.71
CA ALA A 39 -10.67 -13.81 11.45
C ALA A 39 -9.91 -13.91 12.76
N PRO A 40 -9.24 -15.05 13.01
CA PRO A 40 -8.45 -15.18 14.23
C PRO A 40 -7.24 -14.26 14.20
N SER A 41 -6.77 -13.91 15.39
CA SER A 41 -5.67 -12.94 15.50
C SER A 41 -4.39 -13.41 14.82
N PHE A 42 -4.05 -14.69 14.94
CA PHE A 42 -2.82 -15.15 14.32
C PHE A 42 -2.89 -15.08 12.79
N TYR A 43 -4.06 -15.35 12.25
CA TYR A 43 -4.26 -15.25 10.80
C TYR A 43 -4.18 -13.79 10.34
N ALA A 44 -4.87 -12.91 11.07
CA ALA A 44 -4.87 -11.50 10.75
C ALA A 44 -3.46 -10.92 10.85
N SER A 45 -2.74 -11.27 11.91
CA SER A 45 -1.39 -10.79 12.09
C SER A 45 -0.46 -11.25 10.98
N ALA A 46 -0.54 -12.52 10.61
CA ALA A 46 0.30 -13.06 9.55
C ALA A 46 -0.01 -12.41 8.20
N THR A 47 -1.29 -12.20 7.92
CA THR A 47 -1.69 -11.56 6.68
C THR A 47 -1.20 -10.11 6.63
N LEU A 48 -1.33 -9.40 7.74
CA LEU A 48 -0.86 -8.02 7.80
C LEU A 48 0.65 -7.93 7.66
N GLN A 49 1.37 -8.88 8.23
CA GLN A 49 2.82 -8.92 8.09
C GLN A 49 3.20 -9.10 6.62
N SER A 50 2.57 -10.04 5.96
CA SER A 50 2.82 -10.30 4.56
C SER A 50 2.49 -9.08 3.71
N THR A 51 1.38 -8.43 4.01
CA THR A 51 0.94 -7.23 3.30
C THR A 51 1.93 -6.10 3.50
N ALA A 52 2.38 -5.89 4.73
CA ALA A 52 3.35 -4.84 5.02
C ALA A 52 4.66 -5.09 4.27
N GLU A 53 5.08 -6.34 4.20
CA GLU A 53 6.29 -6.69 3.47
C GLU A 53 6.14 -6.44 1.98
N THR A 54 4.98 -6.76 1.44
CA THR A 54 4.69 -6.49 0.02
C THR A 54 4.75 -4.99 -0.26
N LEU A 55 4.17 -4.19 0.62
CA LEU A 55 4.18 -2.74 0.48
C LEU A 55 5.60 -2.18 0.58
N ALA A 56 6.36 -2.68 1.54
CA ALA A 56 7.74 -2.23 1.70
C ALA A 56 8.58 -2.60 0.50
N ALA A 57 8.35 -3.78 -0.07
CA ALA A 57 9.07 -4.21 -1.25
C ALA A 57 8.73 -3.34 -2.45
N ALA A 58 7.45 -2.97 -2.59
CA ALA A 58 7.04 -2.08 -3.68
C ALA A 58 7.75 -0.73 -3.57
N GLY A 59 7.85 -0.21 -2.36
CA GLY A 59 8.55 1.05 -2.14
C GLY A 59 10.02 0.95 -2.49
N ARG A 60 10.66 -0.15 -2.09
CA ARG A 60 12.08 -0.35 -2.40
C ARG A 60 12.32 -0.52 -3.89
N GLN A 61 11.40 -1.19 -4.58
CA GLN A 61 11.51 -1.34 -6.02
C GLN A 61 11.48 0.01 -6.73
N MET A 62 10.61 0.90 -6.30
CA MET A 62 10.57 2.22 -6.88
C MET A 62 11.83 3.01 -6.60
N GLN A 63 12.37 2.84 -5.41
CA GLN A 63 13.59 3.50 -5.04
C GLN A 63 14.79 3.02 -5.83
N SER A 64 14.89 1.71 -6.01
CA SER A 64 16.06 1.15 -6.69
C SER A 64 16.04 1.41 -8.18
N ASP A 65 14.88 1.71 -8.74
CA ASP A 65 14.79 2.06 -10.13
C ASP A 65 15.40 3.39 -10.41
N ASN A 66 15.68 4.15 -9.41
CA ASN A 66 16.38 5.35 -9.55
C ASN A 66 15.78 6.36 -10.39
N SER A 67 14.53 6.30 -10.56
CA SER A 67 13.96 7.27 -11.37
C SER A 67 13.10 8.14 -10.62
N PRO A 68 13.32 8.43 -9.45
CA PRO A 68 12.39 9.18 -8.69
C PRO A 68 12.46 10.62 -8.92
N GLN A 69 12.71 10.96 -10.09
CA GLN A 69 12.83 12.34 -10.34
C GLN A 69 11.50 12.99 -10.52
N SER A 70 10.49 12.27 -10.91
CA SER A 70 9.18 12.90 -11.11
C SER A 70 8.50 13.07 -9.77
N SER A 71 7.74 14.14 -9.62
CA SER A 71 6.99 14.34 -8.40
C SER A 71 5.91 13.29 -8.25
N GLU A 72 5.46 12.73 -9.38
CA GLU A 72 4.49 11.65 -9.35
C GLU A 72 5.05 10.42 -8.67
N ALA A 73 6.23 10.01 -9.08
CA ALA A 73 6.85 8.83 -8.50
C ALA A 73 7.10 9.02 -7.02
N ARG A 74 7.54 10.22 -6.64
CA ARG A 74 7.77 10.49 -5.23
C ARG A 74 6.48 10.48 -4.43
N GLY A 75 5.39 10.99 -5.03
CA GLY A 75 4.10 10.96 -4.39
C GLY A 75 3.65 9.55 -4.12
N VAL A 76 3.79 8.68 -5.12
CA VAL A 76 3.40 7.28 -4.98
C VAL A 76 4.26 6.60 -3.91
N MET A 77 5.56 6.85 -3.93
CA MET A 77 6.46 6.28 -2.91
C MET A 77 6.07 6.69 -1.50
N THR A 78 5.71 7.95 -1.33
CA THR A 78 5.31 8.45 -0.02
C THR A 78 4.05 7.75 0.47
N VAL A 79 3.06 7.59 -0.42
CA VAL A 79 1.82 6.93 -0.03
C VAL A 79 2.06 5.46 0.27
N ILE A 80 2.89 4.79 -0.52
CA ILE A 80 3.21 3.39 -0.26
C ILE A 80 3.86 3.25 1.12
N GLY A 81 4.73 4.19 1.48
CA GLY A 81 5.34 4.18 2.81
C GLY A 81 4.30 4.34 3.92
N ARG A 82 3.31 5.20 3.70
CA ARG A 82 2.23 5.37 4.67
C ARG A 82 1.39 4.10 4.79
N LEU A 83 1.12 3.44 3.67
CA LEU A 83 0.38 2.18 3.69
C LEU A 83 1.14 1.11 4.46
N SER A 84 2.42 1.00 4.22
CA SER A 84 3.26 0.03 4.92
C SER A 84 3.25 0.29 6.43
N ALA A 85 3.40 1.54 6.81
CA ALA A 85 3.40 1.90 8.23
C ALA A 85 2.05 1.60 8.87
N ALA A 86 0.96 1.89 8.17
CA ALA A 86 -0.37 1.62 8.72
C ALA A 86 -0.60 0.11 8.88
N ALA A 87 -0.13 -0.69 7.91
CA ALA A 87 -0.26 -2.14 8.02
C ALA A 87 0.51 -2.68 9.22
N ARG A 88 1.69 -2.13 9.48
CA ARG A 88 2.48 -2.57 10.63
C ARG A 88 1.83 -2.18 11.95
N ARG A 89 1.26 -0.97 12.01
CA ARG A 89 0.54 -0.56 13.21
C ARG A 89 -0.69 -1.42 13.44
N ALA A 90 -1.37 -1.79 12.36
CA ALA A 90 -2.51 -2.68 12.46
C ALA A 90 -2.09 -4.04 12.98
N GLN A 91 -0.99 -4.57 12.46
CA GLN A 91 -0.46 -5.84 12.92
C GLN A 91 -0.17 -5.79 14.41
N ALA A 92 0.50 -4.74 14.86
CA ALA A 92 0.82 -4.60 16.28
C ALA A 92 -0.46 -4.51 17.12
N GLY A 93 -1.48 -3.84 16.61
CA GLY A 93 -2.75 -3.74 17.31
C GLY A 93 -3.46 -5.07 17.43
N VAL A 94 -3.43 -5.87 16.37
CA VAL A 94 -4.01 -7.20 16.40
C VAL A 94 -3.28 -8.08 17.41
N GLU A 95 -1.95 -8.03 17.38
CA GLU A 95 -1.14 -8.85 18.29
C GLU A 95 -1.34 -8.46 19.74
N ALA A 96 -1.58 -7.18 19.98
CA ALA A 96 -1.83 -6.68 21.32
C ALA A 96 -3.28 -6.84 21.76
N GLY A 97 -4.16 -7.26 20.84
CA GLY A 97 -5.58 -7.34 21.15
C GLY A 97 -6.18 -5.99 21.45
N ASN A 98 -5.74 -4.97 20.72
CA ASN A 98 -6.14 -3.58 20.98
C ASN A 98 -7.03 -3.06 19.84
N PRO A 99 -8.36 -3.14 19.99
CA PRO A 99 -9.26 -2.74 18.90
C PRO A 99 -9.15 -1.27 18.52
N ARG A 100 -8.83 -0.43 19.47
CA ARG A 100 -8.72 1.00 19.20
C ARG A 100 -7.53 1.28 18.28
N GLN A 101 -6.41 0.65 18.56
CA GLN A 101 -5.23 0.78 17.71
C GLN A 101 -5.50 0.24 16.33
N VAL A 102 -6.19 -0.88 16.24
CA VAL A 102 -6.55 -1.47 14.95
C VAL A 102 -7.46 -0.53 14.17
N SER A 103 -8.45 0.03 14.84
CA SER A 103 -9.40 0.94 14.20
C SER A 103 -8.68 2.17 13.64
N GLN A 104 -7.76 2.72 14.40
CA GLN A 104 -7.00 3.88 13.95
C GLN A 104 -6.12 3.54 12.76
N ALA A 105 -5.43 2.40 12.83
CA ALA A 105 -4.60 1.98 11.71
C ALA A 105 -5.44 1.70 10.47
N ARG A 106 -6.64 1.15 10.66
CA ARG A 106 -7.55 0.90 9.55
C ARG A 106 -7.96 2.21 8.87
N GLN A 107 -8.22 3.24 9.66
CA GLN A 107 -8.52 4.55 9.13
C GLN A 107 -7.35 5.12 8.34
N ASP A 108 -6.14 5.02 8.90
CA ASP A 108 -4.96 5.53 8.23
C ASP A 108 -4.72 4.79 6.92
N LEU A 109 -4.94 3.50 6.93
CA LEU A 109 -4.81 2.68 5.74
C LEU A 109 -5.79 3.14 4.66
N GLY A 110 -7.04 3.39 5.07
CA GLY A 110 -8.07 3.84 4.14
C GLY A 110 -7.76 5.20 3.54
N THR A 111 -7.27 6.12 4.36
CA THR A 111 -6.91 7.44 3.87
C THR A 111 -5.77 7.36 2.87
N ALA A 112 -4.74 6.59 3.19
CA ALA A 112 -3.62 6.43 2.29
C ALA A 112 -4.03 5.73 0.99
N ALA A 113 -4.93 4.75 1.09
CA ALA A 113 -5.42 4.06 -0.10
C ALA A 113 -6.19 5.01 -1.01
N LYS A 114 -6.96 5.92 -0.45
CA LYS A 114 -7.65 6.93 -1.25
C LYS A 114 -6.67 7.86 -1.93
N ASP A 115 -5.62 8.24 -1.22
CA ASP A 115 -4.61 9.10 -1.81
C ASP A 115 -3.91 8.39 -2.97
N LEU A 116 -3.66 7.09 -2.82
CA LEU A 116 -3.06 6.32 -3.89
C LEU A 116 -3.99 6.26 -5.09
N ALA A 117 -5.28 6.05 -4.86
CA ALA A 117 -6.24 6.00 -5.95
C ALA A 117 -6.30 7.33 -6.68
N ALA A 118 -6.21 8.45 -5.95
CA ALA A 118 -6.21 9.75 -6.57
C ALA A 118 -4.98 9.97 -7.45
N LEU A 119 -3.83 9.49 -6.99
CA LEU A 119 -2.62 9.57 -7.80
C LEU A 119 -2.74 8.72 -9.04
N ASN A 120 -3.28 7.52 -8.90
CA ASN A 120 -3.48 6.64 -10.04
C ASN A 120 -4.43 7.25 -11.06
N ALA A 121 -5.47 7.91 -10.61
CA ALA A 121 -6.41 8.55 -11.50
C ALA A 121 -5.74 9.66 -12.30
N ARG A 122 -4.82 10.37 -11.69
CA ARG A 122 -4.11 11.43 -12.37
C ARG A 122 -3.19 10.92 -13.44
N TYR A 123 -2.50 9.79 -13.18
CA TYR A 123 -1.47 9.36 -14.11
C TYR A 123 -1.92 8.31 -15.09
N VAL A 124 -2.87 7.49 -14.71
CA VAL A 124 -3.25 6.36 -15.53
C VAL A 124 -4.56 6.62 -16.27
N ALA A 125 -5.55 7.10 -15.54
CA ALA A 125 -6.88 7.26 -16.11
C ALA A 125 -6.95 8.25 -17.27
N PRO A 126 -6.27 9.37 -17.21
CA PRO A 126 -6.45 10.35 -18.27
C PRO A 126 -5.95 9.94 -19.61
N ARG A 127 -5.37 8.78 -19.70
CA ARG A 127 -4.85 8.39 -20.97
C ARG A 127 -5.86 7.81 -21.87
N SER A 128 -6.97 7.49 -21.41
CA SER A 128 -7.97 6.82 -22.25
C SER A 128 -8.66 7.73 -23.26
#